data_6a9829354d81788b4d07b216a12fd0a6
#
_entry.id   6a9829354d81788b4d07b216a12fd0a6
#
_cell.length_a   1.000
_cell.length_b   1.000
_cell.length_c   1.000
_cell.angle_alpha   90.00
_cell.angle_beta   90.00
_cell.angle_gamma   90.00
#
_symmetry.space_group_name_H-M   'P 1'
#
loop_
_entity.id
_entity.type
_entity.pdbx_description
1 polymer ?
#
loop_
_entity_poly.entity_id
_entity_poly.type
_entity_poly.pdbx_seq_one_letter_code
_entity_poly.pdbx_strand_id
1 'polypeptide(L)'
;KIVIYGDYDVDGISGVAYLVIMLRKLGLNVDYYIPNRVHEGIGINKNLLNFLKKRDAKLFITVDISINNREEILMLKSSGIDIIITDHHRQIGILEDREQEKELDILTINPKTSSTYPNKSLSGSGVAFKLADAIYERYGANKKILYDYMDVIMIGTVADVVPMTDE
;
A
#
# COMPACT_ATOMS: atom_id res chain seq x y z
N LYS A 1 12.09 2.49 -10.53
CA LYS A 1 10.95 1.57 -10.60
C LYS A 1 10.21 1.53 -9.27
N ILE A 2 8.88 1.50 -9.33
CA ILE A 2 7.98 1.31 -8.18
C ILE A 2 7.58 -0.16 -8.12
N VAL A 3 7.54 -0.75 -6.93
CA VAL A 3 6.97 -2.08 -6.70
C VAL A 3 5.87 -1.96 -5.65
N ILE A 4 4.68 -2.46 -5.98
CA ILE A 4 3.54 -2.51 -5.08
C ILE A 4 3.42 -3.93 -4.54
N TYR A 5 3.35 -4.08 -3.23
CA TYR A 5 3.23 -5.35 -2.51
C TYR A 5 1.91 -5.39 -1.76
N GLY A 6 1.06 -6.34 -2.04
CA GLY A 6 -0.25 -6.42 -1.38
C GLY A 6 -0.52 -7.77 -0.73
N ASP A 7 -1.53 -7.78 0.14
CA ASP A 7 -2.05 -9.03 0.68
C ASP A 7 -2.62 -9.91 -0.45
N TYR A 8 -2.68 -11.20 -0.19
CA TYR A 8 -3.20 -12.21 -1.12
C TYR A 8 -4.73 -12.35 -1.08
N ASP A 9 -5.41 -11.62 -0.22
CA ASP A 9 -6.87 -11.62 -0.17
C ASP A 9 -7.50 -10.67 -1.20
N VAL A 10 -8.82 -10.59 -1.22
CA VAL A 10 -9.54 -9.81 -2.24
C VAL A 10 -9.31 -8.31 -2.06
N ASP A 11 -9.22 -7.81 -0.82
CA ASP A 11 -8.99 -6.39 -0.56
C ASP A 11 -7.58 -5.97 -0.99
N GLY A 12 -6.55 -6.71 -0.56
CA GLY A 12 -5.17 -6.47 -0.96
C GLY A 12 -4.97 -6.55 -2.47
N ILE A 13 -5.48 -7.61 -3.13
CA ILE A 13 -5.38 -7.79 -4.59
C ILE A 13 -6.09 -6.65 -5.34
N SER A 14 -7.28 -6.26 -4.91
CA SER A 14 -8.05 -5.16 -5.54
C SER A 14 -7.31 -3.83 -5.41
N GLY A 15 -6.81 -3.51 -4.23
CA GLY A 15 -6.04 -2.29 -3.98
C GLY A 15 -4.74 -2.23 -4.80
N VAL A 16 -4.01 -3.36 -4.88
CA VAL A 16 -2.81 -3.46 -5.73
C VAL A 16 -3.16 -3.26 -7.21
N ALA A 17 -4.17 -3.96 -7.71
CA ALA A 17 -4.59 -3.86 -9.11
C ALA A 17 -4.95 -2.41 -9.47
N TYR A 18 -5.76 -1.77 -8.61
CA TYR A 18 -6.16 -0.39 -8.78
C TYR A 18 -4.94 0.56 -8.82
N LEU A 19 -4.09 0.49 -7.81
CA LEU A 19 -2.93 1.39 -7.70
C LEU A 19 -1.94 1.20 -8.86
N VAL A 20 -1.71 -0.06 -9.29
CA VAL A 20 -0.89 -0.37 -10.48
C VAL A 20 -1.46 0.30 -11.73
N ILE A 21 -2.77 0.16 -11.96
CA ILE A 21 -3.44 0.76 -13.13
C ILE A 21 -3.29 2.29 -13.08
N MET A 22 -3.60 2.91 -11.95
CA MET A 22 -3.57 4.37 -11.80
C MET A 22 -2.16 4.94 -12.01
N LEU A 23 -1.17 4.35 -11.38
CA LEU A 23 0.22 4.83 -11.52
C LEU A 23 0.78 4.61 -12.93
N ARG A 24 0.42 3.50 -13.58
CA ARG A 24 0.79 3.27 -15.00
C ARG A 24 0.13 4.27 -15.95
N LYS A 25 -1.10 4.69 -15.69
CA LYS A 25 -1.78 5.74 -16.46
C LYS A 25 -1.09 7.12 -16.35
N LEU A 26 -0.35 7.36 -15.27
CA LEU A 26 0.54 8.52 -15.14
C LEU A 26 1.89 8.34 -15.84
N GLY A 27 2.11 7.23 -16.55
CA GLY A 27 3.37 6.92 -17.21
C GLY A 27 4.47 6.40 -16.29
N LEU A 28 4.16 6.06 -15.05
CA LEU A 28 5.13 5.55 -14.09
C LEU A 28 5.48 4.09 -14.36
N ASN A 29 6.74 3.73 -14.10
CA ASN A 29 7.22 2.35 -14.25
C ASN A 29 6.91 1.54 -12.99
N VAL A 30 5.82 0.78 -13.02
CA VAL A 30 5.25 0.06 -11.87
C VAL A 30 5.19 -1.43 -12.12
N ASP A 31 5.63 -2.18 -11.13
CA ASP A 31 5.48 -3.64 -11.04
C ASP A 31 4.76 -3.99 -9.73
N TYR A 32 4.38 -5.24 -9.55
CA TYR A 32 3.70 -5.68 -8.33
C TYR A 32 4.18 -7.06 -7.88
N TYR A 33 3.95 -7.37 -6.62
CA TYR A 33 4.20 -8.67 -6.02
C TYR A 33 3.06 -9.02 -5.05
N ILE A 34 2.44 -10.17 -5.28
CA ILE A 34 1.48 -10.77 -4.35
C ILE A 34 2.11 -12.06 -3.82
N PRO A 35 2.25 -12.23 -2.50
CA PRO A 35 2.87 -13.41 -1.93
C PRO A 35 1.97 -14.65 -2.11
N ASN A 36 2.61 -15.81 -2.22
CA ASN A 36 1.88 -17.07 -2.22
C ASN A 36 1.47 -17.42 -0.79
N ARG A 37 0.15 -17.44 -0.53
CA ARG A 37 -0.42 -17.72 0.80
C ARG A 37 0.14 -18.98 1.46
N VAL A 38 0.33 -20.04 0.68
CA VAL A 38 0.70 -21.37 1.21
C VAL A 38 2.19 -21.49 1.47
N HIS A 39 3.02 -20.85 0.62
CA HIS A 39 4.47 -21.07 0.62
C HIS A 39 5.28 -19.91 1.19
N GLU A 40 4.74 -18.71 1.19
CA GLU A 40 5.51 -17.51 1.54
C GLU A 40 4.97 -16.81 2.79
N GLY A 41 3.65 -16.86 3.02
CA GLY A 41 3.02 -16.04 4.05
C GLY A 41 3.06 -14.54 3.72
N ILE A 42 2.78 -13.71 4.70
CA ILE A 42 2.88 -12.24 4.63
C ILE A 42 4.20 -11.81 5.26
N GLY A 43 4.86 -10.80 4.67
CA GLY A 43 6.11 -10.21 5.20
C GLY A 43 7.25 -10.19 4.18
N ILE A 44 8.39 -9.68 4.63
CA ILE A 44 9.59 -9.54 3.80
C ILE A 44 10.35 -10.86 3.78
N ASN A 45 10.29 -11.55 2.68
CA ASN A 45 10.97 -12.84 2.49
C ASN A 45 12.04 -12.78 1.38
N LYS A 46 12.81 -13.86 1.23
CA LYS A 46 13.89 -13.93 0.23
C LYS A 46 13.37 -13.80 -1.21
N ASN A 47 12.18 -14.30 -1.51
CA ASN A 47 11.60 -14.23 -2.85
C ASN A 47 11.27 -12.78 -3.20
N LEU A 48 10.62 -12.06 -2.29
CA LEU A 48 10.33 -10.63 -2.44
C LEU A 48 11.63 -9.83 -2.62
N LEU A 49 12.64 -10.03 -1.76
CA LEU A 49 13.91 -9.32 -1.86
C LEU A 49 14.62 -9.59 -3.21
N ASN A 50 14.61 -10.82 -3.69
CA ASN A 50 15.15 -11.17 -5.00
C ASN A 50 14.37 -10.51 -6.13
N PHE A 51 13.04 -10.45 -6.00
CA PHE A 51 12.18 -9.77 -6.96
C PHE A 51 12.50 -8.26 -7.01
N LEU A 52 12.58 -7.59 -5.86
CA LEU A 52 12.91 -6.17 -5.77
C LEU A 52 14.27 -5.86 -6.42
N LYS A 53 15.29 -6.66 -6.12
CA LYS A 53 16.63 -6.53 -6.73
C LYS A 53 16.60 -6.70 -8.24
N LYS A 54 15.94 -7.74 -8.76
CA LYS A 54 15.83 -7.99 -10.21
C LYS A 54 15.10 -6.86 -10.94
N ARG A 55 14.23 -6.15 -10.27
CA ARG A 55 13.44 -5.03 -10.82
C ARG A 55 14.12 -3.68 -10.66
N ASP A 56 15.25 -3.59 -9.96
CA ASP A 56 15.88 -2.32 -9.55
C ASP A 56 14.85 -1.38 -8.92
N ALA A 57 14.13 -1.90 -7.91
CA ALA A 57 13.11 -1.16 -7.20
C ALA A 57 13.74 0.02 -6.43
N LYS A 58 13.12 1.18 -6.50
CA LYS A 58 13.50 2.39 -5.77
C LYS A 58 12.44 2.84 -4.78
N LEU A 59 11.20 2.45 -5.03
CA LEU A 59 10.07 2.71 -4.14
C LEU A 59 9.29 1.42 -3.97
N PHE A 60 9.04 1.07 -2.72
CA PHE A 60 8.22 -0.05 -2.29
C PHE A 60 6.97 0.48 -1.59
N ILE A 61 5.80 0.08 -2.07
CA ILE A 61 4.51 0.50 -1.52
C ILE A 61 3.78 -0.75 -1.07
N THR A 62 3.38 -0.84 0.20
CA THR A 62 2.47 -1.89 0.64
C THR A 62 1.02 -1.48 0.44
N VAL A 63 0.15 -2.44 0.22
CA VAL A 63 -1.31 -2.27 0.16
C VAL A 63 -1.94 -3.34 1.02
N ASP A 64 -2.71 -2.90 2.03
CA ASP A 64 -3.40 -3.80 2.95
C ASP A 64 -2.45 -4.69 3.78
N ILE A 65 -1.23 -4.21 3.97
CA ILE A 65 -0.18 -4.88 4.74
C ILE A 65 0.63 -3.86 5.53
N SER A 66 0.78 -4.12 6.82
CA SER A 66 1.74 -3.42 7.67
C SER A 66 3.11 -4.12 7.68
N ILE A 67 4.17 -3.35 7.87
CA ILE A 67 5.51 -3.86 8.17
C ILE A 67 5.83 -3.47 9.60
N ASN A 68 5.75 -4.41 10.53
CA ASN A 68 5.92 -4.15 11.97
C ASN A 68 7.32 -4.53 12.50
N ASN A 69 8.23 -4.94 11.63
CA ASN A 69 9.55 -5.38 11.98
C ASN A 69 10.61 -4.37 11.53
N ARG A 70 11.32 -3.78 12.49
CA ARG A 70 12.39 -2.81 12.24
C ARG A 70 13.49 -3.38 11.33
N GLU A 71 13.86 -4.64 11.51
CA GLU A 71 14.92 -5.28 10.70
C GLU A 71 14.52 -5.38 9.24
N GLU A 72 13.25 -5.70 8.95
CA GLU A 72 12.72 -5.75 7.58
C GLU A 72 12.77 -4.38 6.91
N ILE A 73 12.40 -3.32 7.63
CA ILE A 73 12.46 -1.94 7.14
C ILE A 73 13.91 -1.55 6.86
N LEU A 74 14.81 -1.80 7.79
CA LEU A 74 16.24 -1.49 7.63
C LEU A 74 16.86 -2.27 6.46
N MET A 75 16.43 -3.51 6.22
CA MET A 75 16.88 -4.32 5.09
C MET A 75 16.47 -3.70 3.75
N LEU A 76 15.25 -3.20 3.63
CA LEU A 76 14.78 -2.49 2.43
C LEU A 76 15.53 -1.16 2.25
N LYS A 77 15.63 -0.35 3.31
CA LYS A 77 16.32 0.95 3.28
C LYS A 77 17.81 0.80 2.95
N SER A 78 18.49 -0.19 3.50
CA SER A 78 19.91 -0.47 3.17
C SER A 78 20.13 -0.86 1.71
N SER A 79 19.08 -1.31 1.03
CA SER A 79 19.09 -1.58 -0.41
C SER A 79 18.78 -0.34 -1.26
N GLY A 80 18.65 0.84 -0.65
CA GLY A 80 18.32 2.10 -1.34
C GLY A 80 16.87 2.15 -1.84
N ILE A 81 15.95 1.53 -1.10
CA ILE A 81 14.52 1.47 -1.42
C ILE A 81 13.76 2.35 -0.43
N ASP A 82 13.02 3.32 -0.94
CA ASP A 82 12.08 4.10 -0.15
C ASP A 82 10.79 3.30 0.11
N ILE A 83 10.12 3.59 1.24
CA ILE A 83 9.00 2.78 1.72
C ILE A 83 7.79 3.67 2.00
N ILE A 84 6.64 3.28 1.42
CA ILE A 84 5.31 3.78 1.80
C ILE A 84 4.49 2.58 2.25
N ILE A 85 3.96 2.65 3.46
CA ILE A 85 3.05 1.63 4.01
C ILE A 85 1.63 2.16 3.87
N THR A 86 0.76 1.44 3.15
CA THR A 86 -0.68 1.71 3.16
C THR A 86 -1.42 0.52 3.74
N ASP A 87 -2.21 0.78 4.77
CA ASP A 87 -2.90 -0.25 5.52
C ASP A 87 -4.13 0.34 6.21
N HIS A 88 -5.06 -0.51 6.62
CA HIS A 88 -6.23 -0.14 7.40
C HIS A 88 -6.39 -0.97 8.69
N HIS A 89 -5.51 -1.92 8.92
CA HIS A 89 -5.49 -2.71 10.14
C HIS A 89 -5.06 -1.89 11.35
N ARG A 90 -5.34 -2.40 12.55
CA ARG A 90 -4.82 -1.80 13.78
C ARG A 90 -3.30 -1.92 13.77
N GLN A 91 -2.62 -0.79 13.87
CA GLN A 91 -1.17 -0.79 13.96
C GLN A 91 -0.70 -1.37 15.30
N ILE A 92 0.41 -2.11 15.25
CA ILE A 92 1.08 -2.71 16.39
C ILE A 92 2.60 -2.53 16.24
N GLY A 93 3.33 -2.69 17.34
CA GLY A 93 4.79 -2.65 17.33
C GLY A 93 5.36 -1.31 16.91
N ILE A 94 6.33 -1.32 16.02
CA ILE A 94 7.07 -0.12 15.59
C ILE A 94 6.17 0.98 14.99
N LEU A 95 5.06 0.63 14.37
CA LEU A 95 4.16 1.61 13.76
C LEU A 95 3.23 2.31 14.75
N GLU A 96 3.21 1.87 16.01
CA GLU A 96 2.54 2.60 17.10
C GLU A 96 3.35 3.83 17.52
N ASP A 97 4.67 3.84 17.26
CA ASP A 97 5.59 4.89 17.64
C ASP A 97 5.95 5.78 16.45
N ARG A 98 5.37 6.97 16.41
CA ARG A 98 5.61 7.96 15.35
C ARG A 98 7.04 8.49 15.31
N GLU A 99 7.78 8.44 16.41
CA GLU A 99 9.19 8.83 16.44
C GLU A 99 10.04 7.78 15.74
N GLN A 100 9.74 6.50 15.94
CA GLN A 100 10.41 5.41 15.22
C GLN A 100 10.11 5.43 13.72
N GLU A 101 8.87 5.75 13.31
CA GLU A 101 8.54 5.96 11.90
C GLU A 101 9.43 7.04 11.27
N LYS A 102 9.59 8.18 11.96
CA LYS A 102 10.42 9.29 11.49
C LYS A 102 11.90 8.92 11.45
N GLU A 103 12.40 8.25 12.49
CA GLU A 103 13.80 7.80 12.55
C GLU A 103 14.14 6.86 11.39
N LEU A 104 13.20 5.98 11.03
CA LEU A 104 13.37 5.04 9.93
C LEU A 104 13.07 5.64 8.55
N ASP A 105 12.65 6.90 8.50
CA ASP A 105 12.27 7.59 7.26
C ASP A 105 11.29 6.76 6.42
N ILE A 106 10.18 6.36 7.04
CA ILE A 106 9.07 5.66 6.40
C ILE A 106 7.80 6.52 6.45
N LEU A 107 6.95 6.35 5.46
CA LEU A 107 5.64 6.99 5.41
C LEU A 107 4.56 5.93 5.59
N THR A 108 3.76 6.08 6.65
CA THR A 108 2.61 5.22 6.90
C THR A 108 1.30 5.97 6.66
N ILE A 109 0.43 5.39 5.84
CA ILE A 109 -0.91 5.89 5.55
C ILE A 109 -1.91 4.87 6.08
N ASN A 110 -2.54 5.20 7.20
CA ASN A 110 -3.55 4.35 7.82
C ASN A 110 -4.65 5.23 8.46
N PRO A 111 -5.90 5.10 8.02
CA PRO A 111 -6.99 5.93 8.52
C PRO A 111 -7.28 5.69 10.02
N LYS A 112 -7.07 4.47 10.53
CA LYS A 112 -7.34 4.15 11.94
C LYS A 112 -6.41 4.87 12.91
N THR A 113 -5.18 5.12 12.50
CA THR A 113 -4.15 5.77 13.35
C THR A 113 -4.02 7.27 13.11
N SER A 114 -4.55 7.77 12.00
CA SER A 114 -4.57 9.21 11.74
C SER A 114 -5.50 9.92 12.73
N SER A 115 -5.03 10.96 13.41
CA SER A 115 -5.85 11.76 14.31
C SER A 115 -6.86 12.66 13.56
N THR A 116 -6.57 12.99 12.31
CA THR A 116 -7.33 13.98 11.53
C THR A 116 -8.20 13.39 10.43
N TYR A 117 -7.92 12.17 9.98
CA TYR A 117 -8.72 11.53 8.93
C TYR A 117 -10.09 11.10 9.49
N PRO A 118 -11.22 11.55 8.89
CA PRO A 118 -12.53 11.35 9.47
C PRO A 118 -13.01 9.90 9.42
N ASN A 119 -12.90 9.23 8.26
CA ASN A 119 -13.38 7.87 8.08
C ASN A 119 -12.32 6.83 8.51
N LYS A 120 -12.60 6.14 9.61
CA LYS A 120 -11.73 5.09 10.16
C LYS A 120 -12.01 3.70 9.58
N SER A 121 -13.01 3.59 8.72
CA SER A 121 -13.55 2.32 8.23
C SER A 121 -13.19 2.03 6.77
N LEU A 122 -12.26 2.77 6.17
CA LEU A 122 -11.78 2.42 4.83
C LEU A 122 -11.14 1.03 4.84
N SER A 123 -11.38 0.27 3.78
CA SER A 123 -10.64 -0.96 3.46
C SER A 123 -9.23 -0.65 2.93
N GLY A 124 -8.37 -1.65 2.79
CA GLY A 124 -7.04 -1.49 2.20
C GLY A 124 -7.10 -0.96 0.76
N SER A 125 -8.05 -1.45 -0.05
CA SER A 125 -8.32 -0.94 -1.40
C SER A 125 -8.82 0.52 -1.37
N GLY A 126 -9.65 0.88 -0.39
CA GLY A 126 -10.07 2.27 -0.16
C GLY A 126 -8.89 3.20 0.16
N VAL A 127 -7.95 2.74 0.98
CA VAL A 127 -6.71 3.50 1.25
C VAL A 127 -5.86 3.65 -0.01
N ALA A 128 -5.75 2.60 -0.84
CA ALA A 128 -5.06 2.66 -2.11
C ALA A 128 -5.69 3.69 -3.08
N PHE A 129 -7.05 3.77 -3.10
CA PHE A 129 -7.75 4.82 -3.84
C PHE A 129 -7.36 6.22 -3.35
N LYS A 130 -7.35 6.45 -2.04
CA LYS A 130 -6.99 7.77 -1.47
C LYS A 130 -5.54 8.16 -1.77
N LEU A 131 -4.62 7.20 -1.76
CA LEU A 131 -3.24 7.44 -2.19
C LEU A 131 -3.19 7.85 -3.67
N ALA A 132 -3.89 7.13 -4.55
CA ALA A 132 -3.96 7.48 -5.97
C ALA A 132 -4.57 8.87 -6.18
N ASP A 133 -5.65 9.21 -5.47
CA ASP A 133 -6.32 10.51 -5.54
C ASP A 133 -5.36 11.65 -5.17
N ALA A 134 -4.62 11.52 -4.07
CA ALA A 134 -3.62 12.50 -3.65
C ALA A 134 -2.47 12.65 -4.67
N ILE A 135 -2.01 11.53 -5.25
CA ILE A 135 -0.98 11.55 -6.29
C ILE A 135 -1.49 12.29 -7.54
N TYR A 136 -2.70 11.96 -8.02
CA TYR A 136 -3.29 12.62 -9.19
C TYR A 136 -3.47 14.11 -8.99
N GLU A 137 -3.93 14.52 -7.80
CA GLU A 137 -4.03 15.93 -7.43
C GLU A 137 -2.67 16.62 -7.48
N ARG A 138 -1.65 16.02 -6.89
CA ARG A 138 -0.29 16.57 -6.87
C ARG A 138 0.34 16.68 -8.26
N TYR A 139 0.03 15.75 -9.16
CA TYR A 139 0.47 15.76 -10.55
C TYR A 139 -0.35 16.70 -11.44
N GLY A 140 -1.48 17.24 -10.95
CA GLY A 140 -2.42 18.00 -11.78
C GLY A 140 -3.09 17.15 -12.87
N ALA A 141 -3.20 15.84 -12.64
CA ALA A 141 -3.76 14.89 -13.58
C ALA A 141 -5.30 14.85 -13.52
N ASN A 142 -5.93 14.32 -14.57
CA ASN A 142 -7.38 14.22 -14.65
C ASN A 142 -7.91 13.17 -13.64
N LYS A 143 -8.47 13.63 -12.54
CA LYS A 143 -9.01 12.77 -11.47
C LYS A 143 -10.26 11.97 -11.87
N LYS A 144 -10.96 12.33 -12.96
CA LYS A 144 -12.15 11.56 -13.41
C LYS A 144 -11.81 10.10 -13.71
N ILE A 145 -10.60 9.84 -14.19
CA ILE A 145 -10.14 8.50 -14.52
C ILE A 145 -10.08 7.56 -13.29
N LEU A 146 -9.95 8.12 -12.08
CA LEU A 146 -9.96 7.34 -10.84
C LEU A 146 -11.30 6.63 -10.62
N TYR A 147 -12.39 7.28 -11.06
CA TYR A 147 -13.75 6.75 -10.90
C TYR A 147 -14.13 5.71 -11.94
N ASP A 148 -13.40 5.61 -13.05
CA ASP A 148 -13.65 4.59 -14.09
C ASP A 148 -13.35 3.17 -13.62
N TYR A 149 -12.69 3.02 -12.45
CA TYR A 149 -12.26 1.76 -11.86
C TYR A 149 -12.73 1.58 -10.41
N MET A 150 -13.80 2.28 -10.02
CA MET A 150 -14.36 2.18 -8.66
C MET A 150 -14.96 0.81 -8.37
N ASP A 151 -15.35 0.07 -9.39
CA ASP A 151 -15.79 -1.33 -9.27
C ASP A 151 -14.71 -2.22 -8.64
N VAL A 152 -13.43 -2.00 -8.97
CA VAL A 152 -12.30 -2.73 -8.37
C VAL A 152 -12.19 -2.41 -6.87
N ILE A 153 -12.30 -1.13 -6.49
CA ILE A 153 -12.28 -0.71 -5.09
C ILE A 153 -13.48 -1.27 -4.32
N MET A 154 -14.66 -1.23 -4.94
CA MET A 154 -15.88 -1.76 -4.32
C MET A 154 -15.76 -3.27 -4.03
N ILE A 155 -15.18 -4.05 -4.95
CA ILE A 155 -14.98 -5.48 -4.74
C ILE A 155 -14.13 -5.74 -3.49
N GLY A 156 -12.99 -5.05 -3.32
CA GLY A 156 -12.16 -5.16 -2.13
C GLY A 156 -12.91 -4.75 -0.86
N THR A 157 -13.55 -3.57 -0.89
CA THR A 157 -14.30 -3.01 0.25
C THR A 157 -15.42 -3.95 0.73
N VAL A 158 -16.18 -4.55 -0.20
CA VAL A 158 -17.25 -5.51 0.14
C VAL A 158 -16.68 -6.82 0.69
N ALA A 159 -15.57 -7.30 0.12
CA ALA A 159 -14.95 -8.54 0.56
C ALA A 159 -14.35 -8.45 1.97
N ASP A 160 -13.80 -7.28 2.35
CA ASP A 160 -13.24 -7.03 3.68
C ASP A 160 -14.31 -6.77 4.75
N VAL A 161 -15.58 -6.62 4.36
CA VAL A 161 -16.73 -6.45 5.28
C VAL A 161 -16.59 -5.23 6.21
N VAL A 162 -15.91 -4.18 5.76
CA VAL A 162 -15.85 -2.92 6.51
C VAL A 162 -17.20 -2.21 6.51
N PRO A 163 -17.50 -1.37 7.52
CA PRO A 163 -18.70 -0.53 7.50
C PRO A 163 -18.70 0.38 6.27
N MET A 164 -19.70 0.22 5.40
CA MET A 164 -19.87 1.07 4.21
C MET A 164 -20.62 2.35 4.59
N THR A 165 -19.92 3.26 5.26
CA THR A 165 -20.43 4.56 5.71
C THR A 165 -19.52 5.66 5.19
N ASP A 166 -20.10 6.86 5.07
CA ASP A 166 -19.44 8.13 4.71
C ASP A 166 -18.92 8.13 3.25
N GLU A 167 -17.67 7.80 3.03
CA GLU A 167 -17.03 7.85 1.70
C GLU A 167 -16.70 6.47 1.15
#